data_8715701d36f001b92bf2b015f5d001e8
#
_entry.id   8715701d36f001b92bf2b015f5d001e8
#
_cell.length_a   1.000
_cell.length_b   1.000
_cell.length_c   1.000
_cell.angle_alpha   90.00
_cell.angle_beta   90.00
_cell.angle_gamma   90.00
#
_symmetry.space_group_name_H-M   'P 1'
#
loop_
_entity.id
_entity.type
_entity.pdbx_description
1 polymer ?
#
loop_
_entity_poly.entity_id
_entity_poly.type
_entity_poly.pdbx_seq_one_letter_code
_entity_poly.pdbx_strand_id
1 'polypeptide(L)'
;MQRDKKLGLVYICGSAREFELGKVNVMNALQRTALDASRLEILSNALNAITEEIQLTLLRSAYSQVVKEAQDASCAIFTAEGRIVAQPVVIPGHLGSMRFLLADILKEFPVADMRPGDVFMNNDPYHGGSHLPDIGVFRPIFHEERLIAFAGCLIHYTDVGGMVPGSNPVSATELYQEGLVIPPVKLCDAGRENKTLIDLICANVRGPDIFMGDLRAQEGALVKGEQRLQDLLDRYGFDGVSDAMEMLIDYTEKKTREAIRGIPNGVYEFADYMDHDGVDLAKPVKIAVRLEVFDDRLRFDFTGTDPQVRGPLNAPLSKTWTTIFYCVRCVLPDDIPFNDGLTRVVEVYVPEGTLLNPHHPAPVNARSVTVNRIADVGLGALALAVPERIGAQCCGVPTGVSFGGVDPRTGRNFVFYESYCGGMGGSQTTDGADAISTGSSNAMNIPVESIEMDYPIRMVRYELVPDSGGSGKFRGGLGLLREYEMLAERATVNVRGDRAVFAPRGLYGGGNGSFATLFLERDDGAMEKIPSKYGSHIKRGQHLRIMTPGGGGFGDPRERDCAALRRDFLDGKVSAEKIQQDYGVNIRSEAVGHPSAPKGGT
;
A
#
# COMPACT_ATOMS: atom_id res chain seq x y z
N MET A 1 6.59 4.86 -49.70
CA MET A 1 5.62 4.12 -48.89
C MET A 1 5.71 4.64 -47.48
N GLN A 2 4.88 5.61 -47.18
CA GLN A 2 4.72 6.21 -45.87
C GLN A 2 3.92 5.26 -44.98
N ARG A 3 4.44 4.95 -43.78
CA ARG A 3 3.67 4.34 -42.71
C ARG A 3 3.46 5.40 -41.64
N ASP A 4 2.22 5.78 -41.49
CA ASP A 4 1.72 6.68 -40.43
C ASP A 4 2.04 6.14 -39.04
N LYS A 5 2.68 6.98 -38.26
CA LYS A 5 2.79 6.81 -36.81
C LYS A 5 1.43 7.14 -36.20
N LYS A 6 0.62 6.14 -35.90
CA LYS A 6 -0.55 6.31 -35.05
C LYS A 6 -0.09 6.44 -33.60
N LEU A 7 -0.43 7.59 -33.01
CA LEU A 7 -0.33 7.85 -31.58
C LEU A 7 -0.96 6.70 -30.78
N GLY A 8 -0.21 6.20 -29.81
CA GLY A 8 -0.70 5.26 -28.81
C GLY A 8 -1.72 5.91 -27.90
N LEU A 9 -2.98 5.82 -28.27
CA LEU A 9 -4.11 6.01 -27.34
C LEU A 9 -4.28 4.71 -26.56
N VAL A 10 -3.75 4.70 -25.35
CA VAL A 10 -3.87 3.58 -24.43
C VAL A 10 -5.19 3.67 -23.68
N TYR A 11 -6.06 2.73 -23.98
CA TYR A 11 -7.13 2.16 -23.17
C TYR A 11 -7.96 3.12 -22.30
N ILE A 12 -8.78 3.91 -22.95
CA ILE A 12 -10.16 4.05 -22.51
C ILE A 12 -10.83 2.75 -22.98
N CYS A 13 -11.26 1.90 -22.05
CA CYS A 13 -12.02 0.71 -22.37
C CYS A 13 -13.38 1.15 -22.90
N GLY A 14 -13.52 1.24 -24.23
CA GLY A 14 -14.72 1.58 -24.94
C GLY A 14 -14.57 1.26 -26.41
N SER A 15 -14.98 0.04 -26.83
CA SER A 15 -15.08 -0.34 -28.23
C SER A 15 -16.31 0.30 -28.87
N ALA A 16 -16.33 0.44 -30.23
CA ALA A 16 -17.47 0.95 -31.00
C ALA A 16 -18.81 0.20 -30.76
N ARG A 17 -18.81 -0.95 -30.08
CA ARG A 17 -20.01 -1.61 -29.53
C ARG A 17 -20.68 -0.82 -28.39
N GLU A 18 -19.96 0.06 -27.68
CA GLU A 18 -20.53 0.87 -26.61
C GLU A 18 -21.47 1.96 -27.11
N PHE A 19 -21.35 2.41 -28.37
CA PHE A 19 -22.28 3.40 -28.94
C PHE A 19 -23.66 2.80 -29.26
N GLU A 20 -23.75 1.49 -29.52
CA GLU A 20 -25.04 0.79 -29.65
C GLU A 20 -25.55 0.30 -28.29
N LEU A 21 -24.68 -0.15 -27.39
CA LEU A 21 -25.00 -0.47 -25.99
C LEU A 21 -25.45 0.78 -25.21
N GLY A 22 -24.93 1.97 -25.52
CA GLY A 22 -25.36 3.22 -24.90
C GLY A 22 -26.82 3.57 -25.17
N LYS A 23 -27.38 3.23 -26.35
CA LYS A 23 -28.81 3.43 -26.64
C LYS A 23 -29.71 2.41 -25.97
N VAL A 24 -29.25 1.17 -25.80
CA VAL A 24 -29.97 0.12 -25.06
C VAL A 24 -29.93 0.43 -23.55
N ASN A 25 -28.81 0.94 -23.04
CA ASN A 25 -28.68 1.33 -21.64
C ASN A 25 -29.53 2.55 -21.24
N VAL A 26 -29.75 3.51 -22.15
CA VAL A 26 -30.64 4.66 -21.85
C VAL A 26 -32.11 4.22 -21.77
N MET A 27 -32.55 3.24 -22.56
CA MET A 27 -33.90 2.68 -22.42
C MET A 27 -34.05 1.79 -21.19
N ASN A 28 -33.02 1.04 -20.82
CA ASN A 28 -33.01 0.24 -19.58
C ASN A 28 -32.88 1.11 -18.32
N ALA A 29 -32.21 2.27 -18.40
CA ALA A 29 -32.14 3.24 -17.29
C ALA A 29 -33.50 3.86 -16.94
N LEU A 30 -34.42 3.92 -17.89
CA LEU A 30 -35.80 4.39 -17.66
C LEU A 30 -36.75 3.30 -17.12
N GLN A 31 -36.34 2.04 -17.19
CA GLN A 31 -37.08 0.88 -16.64
C GLN A 31 -36.47 0.30 -15.36
N ARG A 32 -35.30 0.79 -14.91
CA ARG A 32 -34.77 0.42 -13.60
C ARG A 32 -35.77 0.88 -12.54
N THR A 33 -36.38 -0.06 -11.86
CA THR A 33 -37.18 0.21 -10.67
C THR A 33 -36.34 1.08 -9.75
N ALA A 34 -36.79 2.31 -9.51
CA ALA A 34 -36.11 3.27 -8.64
C ALA A 34 -35.93 2.59 -7.27
N LEU A 35 -34.73 2.06 -7.01
CA LEU A 35 -34.36 1.64 -5.67
C LEU A 35 -34.50 2.88 -4.79
N ASP A 36 -35.33 2.79 -3.77
CA ASP A 36 -35.44 3.81 -2.73
C ASP A 36 -34.02 4.04 -2.14
N ALA A 37 -33.67 5.29 -1.87
CA ALA A 37 -32.36 5.67 -1.31
C ALA A 37 -32.03 4.85 -0.04
N SER A 38 -33.04 4.59 0.79
CA SER A 38 -32.89 3.75 2.00
C SER A 38 -32.51 2.29 1.68
N ARG A 39 -33.08 1.72 0.62
CA ARG A 39 -32.74 0.38 0.17
C ARG A 39 -31.33 0.31 -0.41
N LEU A 40 -30.90 1.33 -1.15
CA LEU A 40 -29.53 1.44 -1.65
C LEU A 40 -28.51 1.51 -0.51
N GLU A 41 -28.80 2.29 0.53
CA GLU A 41 -27.95 2.38 1.72
C GLU A 41 -27.86 1.04 2.47
N ILE A 42 -28.99 0.33 2.63
CA ILE A 42 -29.00 -1.01 3.25
C ILE A 42 -28.13 -2.00 2.46
N LEU A 43 -28.23 -2.00 1.13
CA LEU A 43 -27.45 -2.90 0.27
C LEU A 43 -25.97 -2.51 0.27
N SER A 44 -25.64 -1.21 0.29
CA SER A 44 -24.27 -0.73 0.45
C SER A 44 -23.63 -1.23 1.75
N ASN A 45 -24.33 -1.05 2.87
CA ASN A 45 -23.86 -1.49 4.18
C ASN A 45 -23.73 -3.03 4.24
N ALA A 46 -24.65 -3.77 3.62
CA ALA A 46 -24.58 -5.23 3.55
C ALA A 46 -23.37 -5.71 2.73
N LEU A 47 -23.10 -5.10 1.57
CA LEU A 47 -21.93 -5.43 0.74
C LEU A 47 -20.62 -5.11 1.47
N ASN A 48 -20.54 -3.97 2.16
CA ASN A 48 -19.38 -3.63 3.00
C ASN A 48 -19.20 -4.65 4.14
N ALA A 49 -20.25 -5.02 4.84
CA ALA A 49 -20.21 -6.03 5.90
C ALA A 49 -19.73 -7.40 5.38
N ILE A 50 -20.12 -7.78 4.16
CA ILE A 50 -19.62 -9.02 3.52
C ILE A 50 -18.11 -8.93 3.34
N THR A 51 -17.57 -7.80 2.85
CA THR A 51 -16.11 -7.66 2.65
C THR A 51 -15.36 -7.66 3.98
N GLU A 52 -15.91 -7.09 5.04
CA GLU A 52 -15.34 -7.14 6.38
C GLU A 52 -15.32 -8.58 6.93
N GLU A 53 -16.39 -9.37 6.72
CA GLU A 53 -16.44 -10.79 7.11
C GLU A 53 -15.39 -11.63 6.34
N ILE A 54 -15.21 -11.37 5.03
CA ILE A 54 -14.15 -12.01 4.23
C ILE A 54 -12.78 -11.69 4.85
N GLN A 55 -12.52 -10.42 5.11
CA GLN A 55 -11.24 -9.95 5.68
C GLN A 55 -10.97 -10.59 7.05
N LEU A 56 -11.93 -10.55 7.95
CA LEU A 56 -11.80 -11.16 9.29
C LEU A 56 -11.60 -12.67 9.23
N THR A 57 -12.29 -13.36 8.32
CA THR A 57 -12.12 -14.81 8.13
C THR A 57 -10.70 -15.11 7.65
N LEU A 58 -10.20 -14.35 6.68
CA LEU A 58 -8.85 -14.47 6.16
C LEU A 58 -7.80 -14.29 7.27
N LEU A 59 -7.84 -13.16 7.98
CA LEU A 59 -6.85 -12.82 9.02
C LEU A 59 -6.83 -13.86 10.16
N ARG A 60 -8.00 -14.39 10.56
CA ARG A 60 -8.11 -15.37 11.66
C ARG A 60 -7.65 -16.76 11.26
N SER A 61 -7.71 -17.13 9.99
CA SER A 61 -7.34 -18.46 9.49
C SER A 61 -5.95 -18.51 8.87
N ALA A 62 -5.30 -17.36 8.66
CA ALA A 62 -3.97 -17.27 8.08
C ALA A 62 -2.89 -17.91 8.98
N TYR A 63 -1.84 -18.39 8.35
CA TYR A 63 -0.72 -19.07 8.99
C TYR A 63 0.49 -18.16 9.16
N SER A 64 0.80 -17.32 8.16
CA SER A 64 1.93 -16.41 8.22
C SER A 64 1.69 -15.23 9.16
N GLN A 65 2.75 -14.76 9.82
CA GLN A 65 2.70 -13.54 10.62
C GLN A 65 2.46 -12.29 9.77
N VAL A 66 2.86 -12.31 8.51
CA VAL A 66 2.63 -11.21 7.55
C VAL A 66 1.14 -10.98 7.33
N VAL A 67 0.35 -12.03 7.21
CA VAL A 67 -1.11 -11.91 7.05
C VAL A 67 -1.79 -11.77 8.40
N LYS A 68 -1.45 -12.62 9.37
CA LYS A 68 -2.15 -12.73 10.66
C LYS A 68 -1.89 -11.54 11.59
N GLU A 69 -0.63 -11.13 11.72
CA GLU A 69 -0.20 -10.10 12.67
C GLU A 69 -0.01 -8.74 11.97
N ALA A 70 0.74 -8.69 10.86
CA ALA A 70 0.93 -7.45 10.12
C ALA A 70 -0.28 -7.08 9.26
N GLN A 71 -1.27 -7.96 9.07
CA GLN A 71 -2.50 -7.77 8.32
C GLN A 71 -2.27 -7.31 6.87
N ASP A 72 -1.19 -7.81 6.25
CA ASP A 72 -0.86 -7.49 4.85
C ASP A 72 -1.77 -8.28 3.89
N ALA A 73 -3.05 -7.94 3.92
CA ALA A 73 -4.14 -8.61 3.23
C ALA A 73 -5.27 -7.64 2.89
N SER A 74 -5.97 -7.89 1.78
CA SER A 74 -7.12 -7.11 1.34
C SER A 74 -8.13 -7.98 0.60
N CYS A 75 -9.41 -7.62 0.72
CA CYS A 75 -10.50 -8.31 0.05
C CYS A 75 -11.43 -7.31 -0.65
N ALA A 76 -12.16 -7.76 -1.66
CA ALA A 76 -13.17 -6.93 -2.32
C ALA A 76 -14.27 -7.79 -2.96
N ILE A 77 -15.43 -7.17 -3.19
CA ILE A 77 -16.50 -7.67 -4.06
C ILE A 77 -16.51 -6.84 -5.34
N PHE A 78 -16.64 -7.54 -6.47
CA PHE A 78 -16.65 -6.96 -7.80
C PHE A 78 -17.97 -7.31 -8.52
N THR A 79 -18.39 -6.46 -9.46
CA THR A 79 -19.47 -6.82 -10.40
C THR A 79 -19.05 -7.98 -11.30
N ALA A 80 -19.99 -8.54 -12.06
CA ALA A 80 -19.70 -9.55 -13.08
C ALA A 80 -18.70 -9.08 -14.14
N GLU A 81 -18.58 -7.76 -14.37
CA GLU A 81 -17.62 -7.13 -15.30
C GLU A 81 -16.27 -6.81 -14.65
N GLY A 82 -16.07 -7.18 -13.38
CA GLY A 82 -14.81 -6.99 -12.67
C GLY A 82 -14.59 -5.57 -12.09
N ARG A 83 -15.66 -4.77 -11.91
CA ARG A 83 -15.58 -3.46 -11.26
C ARG A 83 -15.73 -3.59 -9.75
N ILE A 84 -14.89 -2.91 -8.98
CA ILE A 84 -14.97 -2.92 -7.51
C ILE A 84 -16.25 -2.21 -7.05
N VAL A 85 -17.04 -2.88 -6.21
CA VAL A 85 -18.27 -2.35 -5.62
C VAL A 85 -18.07 -2.03 -4.14
N ALA A 86 -17.46 -2.96 -3.39
CA ALA A 86 -17.26 -2.86 -1.96
C ALA A 86 -15.91 -3.44 -1.54
N GLN A 87 -15.31 -2.83 -0.52
CA GLN A 87 -14.03 -3.24 0.05
C GLN A 87 -13.91 -2.71 1.48
N PRO A 88 -13.28 -3.42 2.41
CA PRO A 88 -13.06 -2.94 3.76
C PRO A 88 -11.97 -1.86 3.80
N VAL A 89 -11.83 -1.18 4.92
CA VAL A 89 -10.70 -0.27 5.16
C VAL A 89 -9.46 -1.09 5.50
N VAL A 90 -8.61 -1.32 4.49
CA VAL A 90 -7.42 -2.15 4.55
C VAL A 90 -6.23 -1.44 3.89
N ILE A 91 -5.25 -2.18 3.34
CA ILE A 91 -4.07 -1.61 2.68
C ILE A 91 -4.47 -0.90 1.38
N PRO A 92 -4.39 0.44 1.31
CA PRO A 92 -4.81 1.18 0.12
C PRO A 92 -4.07 0.75 -1.15
N GLY A 93 -2.80 0.37 -1.02
CA GLY A 93 -1.98 -0.12 -2.13
C GLY A 93 -2.45 -1.44 -2.76
N HIS A 94 -3.32 -2.21 -2.13
CA HIS A 94 -3.88 -3.45 -2.68
C HIS A 94 -5.19 -3.23 -3.44
N LEU A 95 -6.01 -2.31 -2.97
CA LEU A 95 -7.41 -2.18 -3.39
C LEU A 95 -7.55 -1.99 -4.91
N GLY A 96 -6.87 -1.00 -5.48
CA GLY A 96 -6.92 -0.79 -6.92
C GLY A 96 -6.21 -1.88 -7.74
N SER A 97 -5.22 -2.59 -7.18
CA SER A 97 -4.48 -3.64 -7.91
C SER A 97 -5.34 -4.86 -8.22
N MET A 98 -6.24 -5.24 -7.31
CA MET A 98 -7.13 -6.40 -7.54
C MET A 98 -8.01 -6.23 -8.79
N ARG A 99 -8.43 -5.00 -9.12
CA ARG A 99 -9.16 -4.71 -10.35
C ARG A 99 -8.37 -5.09 -11.61
N PHE A 100 -7.07 -4.74 -11.64
CA PHE A 100 -6.21 -5.04 -12.79
C PHE A 100 -5.93 -6.54 -12.91
N LEU A 101 -5.71 -7.23 -11.77
CA LEU A 101 -5.56 -8.68 -11.74
C LEU A 101 -6.80 -9.39 -12.29
N LEU A 102 -7.99 -8.99 -11.83
CA LEU A 102 -9.25 -9.59 -12.29
C LEU A 102 -9.51 -9.26 -13.76
N ALA A 103 -9.19 -8.04 -14.21
CA ALA A 103 -9.33 -7.67 -15.62
C ALA A 103 -8.49 -8.55 -16.56
N ASP A 104 -7.27 -8.94 -16.14
CA ASP A 104 -6.43 -9.84 -16.95
C ASP A 104 -6.91 -11.30 -16.86
N ILE A 105 -7.43 -11.74 -15.71
CA ILE A 105 -8.14 -13.04 -15.61
C ILE A 105 -9.33 -13.08 -16.57
N LEU A 106 -10.14 -12.01 -16.65
CA LEU A 106 -11.30 -11.94 -17.55
C LEU A 106 -10.93 -11.92 -19.05
N LYS A 107 -9.72 -11.45 -19.40
CA LYS A 107 -9.20 -11.53 -20.77
C LYS A 107 -8.81 -12.95 -21.15
N GLU A 108 -8.17 -13.69 -20.24
CA GLU A 108 -7.71 -15.06 -20.46
C GLU A 108 -8.85 -16.07 -20.34
N PHE A 109 -9.76 -15.86 -19.40
CA PHE A 109 -10.91 -16.72 -19.11
C PHE A 109 -12.21 -15.94 -19.31
N PRO A 110 -12.86 -16.05 -20.50
CA PRO A 110 -14.15 -15.40 -20.74
C PRO A 110 -15.23 -15.86 -19.75
N VAL A 111 -16.09 -14.96 -19.30
CA VAL A 111 -17.18 -15.25 -18.36
C VAL A 111 -18.07 -16.42 -18.81
N ALA A 112 -18.27 -16.58 -20.14
CA ALA A 112 -19.07 -17.67 -20.71
C ALA A 112 -18.49 -19.07 -20.45
N ASP A 113 -17.18 -19.16 -20.18
CA ASP A 113 -16.47 -20.42 -19.92
C ASP A 113 -16.29 -20.69 -18.41
N MET A 114 -16.72 -19.76 -17.55
CA MET A 114 -16.64 -19.90 -16.11
C MET A 114 -17.80 -20.73 -15.55
N ARG A 115 -17.51 -21.45 -14.46
CA ARG A 115 -18.48 -22.35 -13.81
C ARG A 115 -18.51 -22.15 -12.30
N PRO A 116 -19.60 -22.49 -11.63
CA PRO A 116 -19.62 -22.57 -10.16
C PRO A 116 -18.51 -23.47 -9.62
N GLY A 117 -17.77 -22.97 -8.63
CA GLY A 117 -16.64 -23.68 -8.05
C GLY A 117 -15.29 -23.40 -8.71
N ASP A 118 -15.24 -22.62 -9.80
CA ASP A 118 -13.97 -22.09 -10.33
C ASP A 118 -13.29 -21.17 -9.33
N VAL A 119 -11.96 -21.21 -9.30
CA VAL A 119 -11.13 -20.25 -8.56
C VAL A 119 -9.92 -19.90 -9.43
N PHE A 120 -9.62 -18.63 -9.53
CA PHE A 120 -8.51 -18.08 -10.33
C PHE A 120 -7.43 -17.50 -9.45
N MET A 121 -6.19 -17.56 -9.90
CA MET A 121 -5.00 -17.05 -9.22
C MET A 121 -4.12 -16.27 -10.20
N ASN A 122 -3.48 -15.18 -9.73
CA ASN A 122 -2.51 -14.40 -10.50
C ASN A 122 -1.60 -13.60 -9.55
N ASN A 123 -0.29 -13.49 -9.88
CA ASN A 123 0.63 -12.56 -9.22
C ASN A 123 1.49 -11.74 -10.19
N ASP A 124 1.34 -11.94 -11.50
CA ASP A 124 2.22 -11.35 -12.50
C ASP A 124 2.08 -9.81 -12.54
N PRO A 125 3.17 -9.05 -12.25
CA PRO A 125 3.15 -7.60 -12.26
C PRO A 125 2.81 -6.98 -13.61
N TYR A 126 3.11 -7.69 -14.70
CA TYR A 126 2.83 -7.26 -16.08
C TYR A 126 1.44 -7.71 -16.58
N HIS A 127 0.73 -8.49 -15.74
CA HIS A 127 -0.66 -8.91 -15.92
C HIS A 127 -1.53 -8.42 -14.74
N GLY A 128 -1.41 -7.12 -14.42
CA GLY A 128 -2.24 -6.44 -13.42
C GLY A 128 -1.76 -6.58 -11.98
N GLY A 129 -0.76 -7.43 -11.71
CA GLY A 129 -0.20 -7.64 -10.38
C GLY A 129 0.61 -6.46 -9.85
N SER A 130 1.18 -6.67 -8.69
CA SER A 130 1.96 -5.70 -7.92
C SER A 130 3.44 -6.05 -7.88
N HIS A 131 3.78 -7.08 -7.16
CA HIS A 131 5.03 -7.84 -7.16
C HIS A 131 4.74 -9.30 -6.84
N LEU A 132 5.70 -10.16 -7.06
CA LEU A 132 5.44 -11.60 -7.02
C LEU A 132 4.90 -12.13 -5.68
N PRO A 133 5.31 -11.64 -4.49
CA PRO A 133 4.70 -12.07 -3.24
C PRO A 133 3.22 -11.69 -3.07
N ASP A 134 2.69 -10.69 -3.78
CA ASP A 134 1.28 -10.30 -3.72
C ASP A 134 0.47 -11.22 -4.65
N ILE A 135 -0.18 -12.27 -4.11
CA ILE A 135 -0.97 -13.20 -4.91
C ILE A 135 -2.46 -12.89 -4.74
N GLY A 136 -3.11 -12.58 -5.86
CA GLY A 136 -4.56 -12.44 -5.94
C GLY A 136 -5.25 -13.77 -6.22
N VAL A 137 -6.31 -14.06 -5.46
CA VAL A 137 -7.20 -15.21 -5.66
C VAL A 137 -8.63 -14.70 -5.82
N PHE A 138 -9.32 -15.16 -6.87
CA PHE A 138 -10.65 -14.68 -7.24
C PHE A 138 -11.61 -15.84 -7.45
N ARG A 139 -12.83 -15.69 -6.93
CA ARG A 139 -13.90 -16.67 -7.03
C ARG A 139 -15.12 -16.04 -7.69
N PRO A 140 -15.58 -16.53 -8.86
CA PRO A 140 -16.85 -16.12 -9.46
C PRO A 140 -18.01 -16.63 -8.61
N ILE A 141 -19.01 -15.78 -8.39
CA ILE A 141 -20.20 -16.08 -7.61
C ILE A 141 -21.41 -16.12 -8.55
N PHE A 142 -22.07 -17.27 -8.59
CA PHE A 142 -23.23 -17.50 -9.45
C PHE A 142 -24.50 -17.55 -8.61
N HIS A 143 -25.57 -17.02 -9.15
CA HIS A 143 -26.94 -17.27 -8.67
C HIS A 143 -27.66 -18.06 -9.75
N GLU A 144 -28.07 -19.29 -9.43
CA GLU A 144 -28.45 -20.29 -10.42
C GLU A 144 -27.29 -20.51 -11.43
N GLU A 145 -27.49 -20.21 -12.70
CA GLU A 145 -26.48 -20.33 -13.77
C GLU A 145 -25.90 -18.96 -14.21
N ARG A 146 -26.31 -17.86 -13.57
CA ARG A 146 -25.92 -16.50 -13.93
C ARG A 146 -24.83 -15.99 -13.00
N LEU A 147 -23.70 -15.53 -13.58
CA LEU A 147 -22.66 -14.84 -12.84
C LEU A 147 -23.19 -13.48 -12.34
N ILE A 148 -23.08 -13.22 -11.05
CA ILE A 148 -23.50 -11.96 -10.41
C ILE A 148 -22.32 -11.11 -9.99
N ALA A 149 -21.24 -11.73 -9.48
CA ALA A 149 -20.14 -11.02 -8.84
C ALA A 149 -18.87 -11.88 -8.84
N PHE A 150 -17.76 -11.25 -8.45
CA PHE A 150 -16.57 -11.95 -7.98
C PHE A 150 -16.27 -11.53 -6.53
N ALA A 151 -15.82 -12.48 -5.73
CA ALA A 151 -15.08 -12.19 -4.52
C ALA A 151 -13.58 -12.34 -4.78
N GLY A 152 -12.76 -11.41 -4.30
CA GLY A 152 -11.31 -11.45 -4.47
C GLY A 152 -10.58 -11.17 -3.17
N CYS A 153 -9.45 -11.85 -2.97
CA CYS A 153 -8.49 -11.60 -1.90
C CYS A 153 -7.09 -11.43 -2.48
N LEU A 154 -6.35 -10.47 -1.98
CA LEU A 154 -4.93 -10.25 -2.27
C LEU A 154 -4.16 -10.25 -0.95
N ILE A 155 -3.15 -11.11 -0.82
CA ILE A 155 -2.27 -11.17 0.35
C ILE A 155 -0.80 -11.18 -0.05
N HIS A 156 0.03 -10.67 0.87
CA HIS A 156 1.49 -10.78 0.73
C HIS A 156 1.98 -12.11 1.33
N TYR A 157 2.49 -13.00 0.47
CA TYR A 157 3.11 -14.26 0.90
C TYR A 157 4.53 -14.02 1.41
N THR A 158 4.91 -14.71 2.47
CA THR A 158 6.23 -14.55 3.10
C THR A 158 7.38 -14.88 2.15
N ASP A 159 7.20 -15.89 1.27
CA ASP A 159 8.20 -16.32 0.29
C ASP A 159 7.53 -16.98 -0.92
N VAL A 160 7.91 -16.54 -2.11
CA VAL A 160 7.50 -17.12 -3.41
C VAL A 160 8.73 -17.55 -4.23
N GLY A 161 9.84 -17.88 -3.56
CA GLY A 161 11.08 -18.29 -4.21
C GLY A 161 12.02 -17.10 -4.54
N GLY A 162 12.70 -17.19 -5.66
CA GLY A 162 13.66 -16.18 -6.09
C GLY A 162 15.05 -16.30 -5.45
N MET A 163 15.91 -15.30 -5.72
CA MET A 163 17.33 -15.38 -5.37
C MET A 163 17.64 -15.19 -3.88
N VAL A 164 16.71 -14.64 -3.09
CA VAL A 164 16.88 -14.42 -1.65
C VAL A 164 15.65 -14.88 -0.86
N PRO A 165 15.83 -15.30 0.41
CA PRO A 165 14.71 -15.57 1.31
C PRO A 165 13.81 -14.35 1.49
N GLY A 166 12.49 -14.59 1.52
CA GLY A 166 11.47 -13.54 1.60
C GLY A 166 11.19 -12.87 0.26
N SER A 167 11.76 -13.36 -0.84
CA SER A 167 11.51 -12.88 -2.22
C SER A 167 11.65 -11.36 -2.37
N ASN A 168 12.57 -10.75 -1.59
CA ASN A 168 12.82 -9.30 -1.53
C ASN A 168 14.26 -8.93 -1.92
N PRO A 169 14.74 -9.30 -3.11
CA PRO A 169 16.09 -8.95 -3.54
C PRO A 169 16.20 -7.46 -3.82
N VAL A 170 17.11 -6.78 -3.12
CA VAL A 170 17.37 -5.34 -3.31
C VAL A 170 18.32 -5.04 -4.47
N SER A 171 18.91 -6.08 -5.06
CA SER A 171 19.87 -6.00 -6.18
C SER A 171 19.39 -6.75 -7.43
N ALA A 172 18.13 -7.17 -7.49
CA ALA A 172 17.56 -7.78 -8.68
C ALA A 172 17.63 -6.82 -9.88
N THR A 173 17.95 -7.37 -11.06
CA THR A 173 18.03 -6.65 -12.33
C THR A 173 17.01 -7.15 -13.35
N GLU A 174 16.28 -8.21 -13.00
CA GLU A 174 15.18 -8.78 -13.78
C GLU A 174 14.16 -9.47 -12.88
N LEU A 175 12.92 -9.56 -13.33
CA LEU A 175 11.77 -10.12 -12.60
C LEU A 175 12.01 -11.56 -12.13
N TYR A 176 12.68 -12.39 -12.96
CA TYR A 176 12.93 -13.82 -12.67
C TYR A 176 13.78 -14.06 -11.41
N GLN A 177 14.56 -13.07 -10.99
CA GLN A 177 15.33 -13.13 -9.74
C GLN A 177 14.47 -12.91 -8.49
N GLU A 178 13.26 -12.37 -8.65
CA GLU A 178 12.39 -11.97 -7.55
C GLU A 178 11.50 -13.11 -7.03
N GLY A 179 11.21 -14.12 -7.85
CA GLY A 179 10.39 -15.27 -7.43
C GLY A 179 9.64 -15.93 -8.57
N LEU A 180 8.69 -16.79 -8.19
CA LEU A 180 7.82 -17.50 -9.12
C LEU A 180 6.76 -16.57 -9.69
N VAL A 181 6.74 -16.45 -11.03
CA VAL A 181 5.68 -15.76 -11.76
C VAL A 181 4.52 -16.71 -11.98
N ILE A 182 3.33 -16.35 -11.52
CA ILE A 182 2.07 -17.08 -11.72
C ILE A 182 1.19 -16.21 -12.63
N PRO A 183 1.07 -16.52 -13.93
CA PRO A 183 0.15 -15.80 -14.80
C PRO A 183 -1.31 -16.08 -14.42
N PRO A 184 -2.31 -15.45 -15.05
CA PRO A 184 -3.70 -15.83 -14.84
C PRO A 184 -3.92 -17.33 -15.06
N VAL A 185 -4.29 -18.09 -14.01
CA VAL A 185 -4.48 -19.54 -14.05
C VAL A 185 -5.70 -19.96 -13.23
N LYS A 186 -6.30 -21.10 -13.58
CA LYS A 186 -7.30 -21.76 -12.73
C LYS A 186 -6.61 -22.53 -11.60
N LEU A 187 -6.84 -22.10 -10.36
CA LEU A 187 -6.48 -22.83 -9.15
C LEU A 187 -7.44 -24.00 -8.89
N CYS A 188 -8.75 -23.76 -9.12
CA CYS A 188 -9.79 -24.79 -9.10
C CYS A 188 -10.60 -24.72 -10.40
N ASP A 189 -10.93 -25.88 -10.98
CA ASP A 189 -11.83 -26.03 -12.12
C ASP A 189 -13.11 -26.75 -11.66
N ALA A 190 -14.24 -26.03 -11.62
CA ALA A 190 -15.53 -26.52 -11.13
C ALA A 190 -15.43 -27.27 -9.79
N GLY A 191 -14.72 -26.70 -8.82
CA GLY A 191 -14.51 -27.24 -7.49
C GLY A 191 -13.39 -28.30 -7.39
N ARG A 192 -12.72 -28.63 -8.47
CA ARG A 192 -11.57 -29.56 -8.46
C ARG A 192 -10.27 -28.78 -8.44
N GLU A 193 -9.49 -28.99 -7.40
CA GLU A 193 -8.18 -28.37 -7.23
C GLU A 193 -7.19 -28.79 -8.32
N ASN A 194 -6.43 -27.83 -8.85
CA ASN A 194 -5.32 -28.06 -9.76
C ASN A 194 -4.07 -28.49 -8.99
N LYS A 195 -4.03 -29.78 -8.61
CA LYS A 195 -2.93 -30.34 -7.82
C LYS A 195 -1.57 -30.14 -8.48
N THR A 196 -1.47 -30.22 -9.81
CA THR A 196 -0.18 -30.04 -10.51
C THR A 196 0.36 -28.62 -10.34
N LEU A 197 -0.51 -27.62 -10.41
CA LEU A 197 -0.13 -26.21 -10.15
C LEU A 197 0.34 -26.03 -8.72
N ILE A 198 -0.36 -26.57 -7.74
CA ILE A 198 0.00 -26.49 -6.32
C ILE A 198 1.33 -27.18 -6.05
N ASP A 199 1.52 -28.40 -6.54
CA ASP A 199 2.77 -29.14 -6.38
C ASP A 199 3.96 -28.37 -7.00
N LEU A 200 3.75 -27.73 -8.16
CA LEU A 200 4.74 -26.88 -8.81
C LEU A 200 5.11 -25.67 -7.93
N ILE A 201 4.11 -24.96 -7.39
CA ILE A 201 4.34 -23.81 -6.52
C ILE A 201 5.09 -24.23 -5.26
N CYS A 202 4.61 -25.29 -4.56
CA CYS A 202 5.22 -25.80 -3.34
C CYS A 202 6.68 -26.23 -3.52
N ALA A 203 7.04 -26.73 -4.71
CA ALA A 203 8.42 -27.09 -5.04
C ALA A 203 9.35 -25.87 -5.22
N ASN A 204 8.81 -24.68 -5.41
CA ASN A 204 9.57 -23.45 -5.71
C ASN A 204 9.59 -22.44 -4.56
N VAL A 205 8.86 -22.65 -3.46
CA VAL A 205 8.83 -21.77 -2.28
C VAL A 205 9.59 -22.38 -1.10
N ARG A 206 10.15 -21.53 -0.22
CA ARG A 206 10.96 -21.99 0.92
C ARG A 206 10.14 -22.47 2.12
N GLY A 207 8.86 -22.08 2.21
CA GLY A 207 7.95 -22.45 3.28
C GLY A 207 6.62 -23.00 2.76
N PRO A 208 6.58 -24.19 2.12
CA PRO A 208 5.37 -24.70 1.47
C PRO A 208 4.20 -24.90 2.43
N ASP A 209 4.44 -25.27 3.70
CA ASP A 209 3.38 -25.45 4.70
C ASP A 209 2.69 -24.10 5.04
N ILE A 210 3.48 -23.03 5.18
CA ILE A 210 2.97 -21.68 5.44
C ILE A 210 2.22 -21.18 4.20
N PHE A 211 2.81 -21.36 3.01
CA PHE A 211 2.18 -21.00 1.75
C PHE A 211 0.81 -21.65 1.60
N MET A 212 0.71 -22.95 1.82
CA MET A 212 -0.54 -23.69 1.74
C MET A 212 -1.54 -23.27 2.80
N GLY A 213 -1.09 -22.97 4.01
CA GLY A 213 -1.93 -22.45 5.09
C GLY A 213 -2.61 -21.13 4.69
N ASP A 214 -1.84 -20.18 4.17
CA ASP A 214 -2.35 -18.88 3.71
C ASP A 214 -3.25 -19.03 2.48
N LEU A 215 -2.92 -19.93 1.53
CA LEU A 215 -3.77 -20.20 0.37
C LEU A 215 -5.13 -20.76 0.79
N ARG A 216 -5.17 -21.71 1.73
CA ARG A 216 -6.43 -22.24 2.27
C ARG A 216 -7.23 -21.18 3.03
N ALA A 217 -6.54 -20.24 3.69
CA ALA A 217 -7.21 -19.11 4.34
C ALA A 217 -7.89 -18.19 3.31
N GLN A 218 -7.23 -17.89 2.17
CA GLN A 218 -7.86 -17.14 1.06
C GLN A 218 -9.09 -17.88 0.52
N GLU A 219 -8.95 -19.17 0.17
CA GLU A 219 -10.09 -19.96 -0.36
C GLU A 219 -11.26 -19.99 0.61
N GLY A 220 -11.01 -20.24 1.91
CA GLY A 220 -12.04 -20.26 2.95
C GLY A 220 -12.74 -18.91 3.12
N ALA A 221 -11.99 -17.81 3.06
CA ALA A 221 -12.54 -16.45 3.11
C ALA A 221 -13.43 -16.15 1.90
N LEU A 222 -13.03 -16.56 0.69
CA LEU A 222 -13.84 -16.38 -0.53
C LEU A 222 -15.12 -17.20 -0.51
N VAL A 223 -15.07 -18.43 0.00
CA VAL A 223 -16.29 -19.27 0.23
C VAL A 223 -17.23 -18.58 1.20
N LYS A 224 -16.70 -17.95 2.26
CA LYS A 224 -17.52 -17.17 3.19
C LYS A 224 -18.20 -15.99 2.50
N GLY A 225 -17.46 -15.26 1.65
CA GLY A 225 -18.01 -14.17 0.84
C GLY A 225 -19.13 -14.62 -0.09
N GLU A 226 -18.93 -15.74 -0.80
CA GLU A 226 -19.96 -16.36 -1.65
C GLU A 226 -21.24 -16.68 -0.84
N GLN A 227 -21.12 -17.36 0.31
CA GLN A 227 -22.24 -17.69 1.16
C GLN A 227 -23.04 -16.45 1.59
N ARG A 228 -22.34 -15.41 2.05
CA ARG A 228 -23.00 -14.17 2.49
C ARG A 228 -23.65 -13.39 1.35
N LEU A 229 -23.08 -13.44 0.15
CA LEU A 229 -23.72 -12.83 -1.03
C LEU A 229 -24.94 -13.63 -1.48
N GLN A 230 -24.95 -14.97 -1.35
CA GLN A 230 -26.14 -15.78 -1.59
C GLN A 230 -27.28 -15.41 -0.62
N ASP A 231 -27.00 -15.24 0.70
CA ASP A 231 -28.00 -14.77 1.67
C ASP A 231 -28.65 -13.44 1.21
N LEU A 232 -27.85 -12.54 0.60
CA LEU A 232 -28.32 -11.26 0.08
C LEU A 232 -29.18 -11.44 -1.19
N LEU A 233 -28.77 -12.34 -2.08
CA LEU A 233 -29.48 -12.69 -3.32
C LEU A 233 -30.84 -13.34 -3.01
N ASP A 234 -30.89 -14.24 -2.04
CA ASP A 234 -32.14 -14.89 -1.60
C ASP A 234 -33.16 -13.86 -1.08
N ARG A 235 -32.67 -12.78 -0.48
CA ARG A 235 -33.54 -11.74 0.11
C ARG A 235 -33.97 -10.68 -0.91
N TYR A 236 -33.10 -10.27 -1.84
CA TYR A 236 -33.34 -9.12 -2.71
C TYR A 236 -33.44 -9.48 -4.20
N GLY A 237 -33.17 -10.74 -4.56
CA GLY A 237 -33.14 -11.23 -5.93
C GLY A 237 -31.90 -10.78 -6.71
N PHE A 238 -31.63 -11.46 -7.84
CA PHE A 238 -30.51 -11.17 -8.72
C PHE A 238 -30.52 -9.70 -9.20
N ASP A 239 -31.63 -9.27 -9.79
CA ASP A 239 -31.73 -7.92 -10.39
C ASP A 239 -31.62 -6.84 -9.29
N GLY A 240 -32.21 -7.07 -8.10
CA GLY A 240 -32.11 -6.11 -6.99
C GLY A 240 -30.69 -5.89 -6.48
N VAL A 241 -29.87 -6.95 -6.41
CA VAL A 241 -28.47 -6.84 -5.98
C VAL A 241 -27.60 -6.27 -7.12
N SER A 242 -27.79 -6.73 -8.36
CA SER A 242 -27.04 -6.23 -9.52
C SER A 242 -27.29 -4.74 -9.77
N ASP A 243 -28.55 -4.30 -9.76
CA ASP A 243 -28.90 -2.89 -9.90
C ASP A 243 -28.29 -2.03 -8.78
N ALA A 244 -28.30 -2.52 -7.54
CA ALA A 244 -27.69 -1.82 -6.42
C ALA A 244 -26.19 -1.63 -6.59
N MET A 245 -25.45 -2.65 -7.08
CA MET A 245 -24.02 -2.56 -7.36
C MET A 245 -23.72 -1.45 -8.39
N GLU A 246 -24.48 -1.40 -9.49
CA GLU A 246 -24.33 -0.36 -10.51
C GLU A 246 -24.65 1.04 -9.95
N MET A 247 -25.76 1.16 -9.22
CA MET A 247 -26.18 2.44 -8.63
C MET A 247 -25.16 2.96 -7.60
N LEU A 248 -24.48 2.10 -6.86
CA LEU A 248 -23.41 2.48 -5.94
C LEU A 248 -22.20 3.06 -6.67
N ILE A 249 -21.82 2.46 -7.79
CA ILE A 249 -20.72 2.96 -8.65
C ILE A 249 -21.10 4.34 -9.23
N ASP A 250 -22.33 4.47 -9.77
CA ASP A 250 -22.84 5.73 -10.33
C ASP A 250 -22.97 6.83 -9.24
N TYR A 251 -23.41 6.46 -8.04
CA TYR A 251 -23.46 7.35 -6.88
C TYR A 251 -22.08 7.89 -6.50
N THR A 252 -21.08 7.00 -6.44
CA THR A 252 -19.69 7.40 -6.15
C THR A 252 -19.13 8.32 -7.21
N GLU A 253 -19.34 8.03 -8.49
CA GLU A 253 -18.95 8.94 -9.58
C GLU A 253 -19.56 10.32 -9.40
N LYS A 254 -20.88 10.40 -9.21
CA LYS A 254 -21.60 11.68 -9.03
C LYS A 254 -21.05 12.48 -7.86
N LYS A 255 -20.89 11.84 -6.70
CA LYS A 255 -20.37 12.49 -5.49
C LYS A 255 -18.92 12.95 -5.66
N THR A 256 -18.09 12.14 -6.32
CA THR A 256 -16.71 12.50 -6.61
C THR A 256 -16.63 13.72 -7.53
N ARG A 257 -17.46 13.78 -8.58
CA ARG A 257 -17.55 14.96 -9.46
C ARG A 257 -17.95 16.22 -8.69
N GLU A 258 -18.96 16.11 -7.81
CA GLU A 258 -19.39 17.21 -6.94
C GLU A 258 -18.24 17.71 -6.05
N ALA A 259 -17.46 16.81 -5.46
CA ALA A 259 -16.34 17.16 -4.60
C ALA A 259 -15.16 17.79 -5.37
N ILE A 260 -14.85 17.28 -6.58
CA ILE A 260 -13.78 17.83 -7.43
C ILE A 260 -14.09 19.25 -7.89
N ARG A 261 -15.35 19.61 -8.15
CA ARG A 261 -15.74 21.01 -8.49
C ARG A 261 -15.37 22.02 -7.40
N GLY A 262 -15.15 21.55 -6.16
CA GLY A 262 -14.64 22.38 -5.06
C GLY A 262 -13.12 22.59 -5.07
N ILE A 263 -12.39 21.96 -5.99
CA ILE A 263 -10.94 22.13 -6.16
C ILE A 263 -10.70 23.20 -7.23
N PRO A 264 -9.85 24.21 -7.00
CA PRO A 264 -9.59 25.24 -7.99
C PRO A 264 -9.06 24.67 -9.31
N ASN A 265 -9.62 25.10 -10.44
CA ASN A 265 -9.12 24.75 -11.77
C ASN A 265 -7.69 25.26 -11.94
N GLY A 266 -6.84 24.47 -12.55
CA GLY A 266 -5.44 24.86 -12.77
C GLY A 266 -4.52 23.71 -13.09
N VAL A 267 -3.25 24.03 -13.19
CA VAL A 267 -2.14 23.08 -13.41
C VAL A 267 -1.19 23.19 -12.23
N TYR A 268 -0.89 22.06 -11.61
CA TYR A 268 -0.09 21.96 -10.41
C TYR A 268 1.02 20.92 -10.64
N GLU A 269 2.28 21.33 -10.53
CA GLU A 269 3.43 20.47 -10.82
C GLU A 269 4.22 20.20 -9.54
N PHE A 270 4.61 18.94 -9.36
CA PHE A 270 5.43 18.54 -8.22
C PHE A 270 6.39 17.42 -8.61
N ALA A 271 7.55 17.38 -7.96
CA ALA A 271 8.54 16.32 -8.17
C ALA A 271 9.29 16.01 -6.86
N ASP A 272 9.69 14.75 -6.72
CA ASP A 272 10.52 14.29 -5.62
C ASP A 272 11.46 13.17 -6.08
N TYR A 273 12.42 12.79 -5.22
CA TYR A 273 13.51 11.88 -5.57
C TYR A 273 13.58 10.73 -4.57
N MET A 274 13.94 9.54 -5.05
CA MET A 274 14.41 8.42 -4.24
C MET A 274 15.95 8.40 -4.23
N ASP A 275 16.54 7.77 -3.19
CA ASP A 275 17.99 7.80 -2.97
C ASP A 275 18.77 7.19 -4.16
N HIS A 276 18.39 5.96 -4.55
CA HIS A 276 19.01 5.17 -5.64
C HIS A 276 18.17 3.90 -5.91
N ASP A 277 18.46 3.19 -7.01
CA ASP A 277 17.68 2.01 -7.43
C ASP A 277 18.10 0.68 -6.76
N GLY A 278 19.14 0.68 -5.92
CA GLY A 278 19.72 -0.51 -5.28
C GLY A 278 20.87 -1.14 -6.06
N VAL A 279 21.06 -0.80 -7.32
CA VAL A 279 22.14 -1.26 -8.21
C VAL A 279 23.12 -0.13 -8.51
N ASP A 280 22.64 1.03 -8.95
CA ASP A 280 23.42 2.25 -9.10
C ASP A 280 23.21 3.16 -7.89
N LEU A 281 24.11 3.02 -6.90
CA LEU A 281 24.01 3.74 -5.62
C LEU A 281 24.30 5.24 -5.72
N ALA A 282 24.87 5.72 -6.83
CA ALA A 282 25.26 7.12 -7.01
C ALA A 282 24.15 7.96 -7.67
N LYS A 283 23.14 7.31 -8.26
CA LYS A 283 22.15 8.00 -9.08
C LYS A 283 20.78 8.07 -8.38
N PRO A 284 20.33 9.28 -7.98
CA PRO A 284 18.94 9.48 -7.53
C PRO A 284 17.94 9.17 -8.65
N VAL A 285 16.72 8.78 -8.24
CA VAL A 285 15.64 8.44 -9.18
C VAL A 285 14.48 9.41 -9.00
N LYS A 286 14.12 10.14 -10.07
CA LYS A 286 13.11 11.20 -10.07
C LYS A 286 11.72 10.67 -10.41
N ILE A 287 10.71 11.14 -9.66
CA ILE A 287 9.29 11.06 -10.03
C ILE A 287 8.76 12.50 -10.16
N ALA A 288 8.06 12.77 -11.25
CA ALA A 288 7.41 14.04 -11.51
C ALA A 288 5.95 13.83 -11.91
N VAL A 289 5.07 14.74 -11.49
CA VAL A 289 3.66 14.75 -11.86
C VAL A 289 3.22 16.16 -12.23
N ARG A 290 2.35 16.24 -13.22
CA ARG A 290 1.56 17.42 -13.58
C ARG A 290 0.08 17.07 -13.37
N LEU A 291 -0.52 17.68 -12.34
CA LEU A 291 -1.95 17.57 -12.05
C LEU A 291 -2.69 18.68 -12.80
N GLU A 292 -3.67 18.31 -13.59
CA GLU A 292 -4.63 19.20 -14.22
C GLU A 292 -5.98 19.01 -13.53
N VAL A 293 -6.54 20.11 -12.99
CA VAL A 293 -7.88 20.18 -12.45
C VAL A 293 -8.75 20.97 -13.44
N PHE A 294 -9.80 20.34 -13.97
CA PHE A 294 -10.71 21.00 -14.90
C PHE A 294 -12.15 20.54 -14.62
N ASP A 295 -12.96 21.49 -14.16
CA ASP A 295 -14.35 21.32 -13.74
C ASP A 295 -14.54 20.20 -12.73
N ASP A 296 -14.96 19.01 -13.17
CA ASP A 296 -15.27 17.86 -12.33
C ASP A 296 -14.35 16.66 -12.56
N ARG A 297 -13.15 16.91 -13.11
CA ARG A 297 -12.18 15.87 -13.47
C ARG A 297 -10.77 16.22 -13.03
N LEU A 298 -9.98 15.18 -12.76
CA LEU A 298 -8.56 15.26 -12.46
C LEU A 298 -7.76 14.46 -13.49
N ARG A 299 -6.65 15.03 -13.95
CA ARG A 299 -5.68 14.33 -14.77
C ARG A 299 -4.31 14.42 -14.16
N PHE A 300 -3.70 13.27 -13.89
CA PHE A 300 -2.32 13.15 -13.42
C PHE A 300 -1.45 12.66 -14.57
N ASP A 301 -0.52 13.50 -15.01
CA ASP A 301 0.44 13.21 -16.09
C ASP A 301 1.84 13.08 -15.49
N PHE A 302 2.43 11.89 -15.63
CA PHE A 302 3.77 11.55 -15.11
C PHE A 302 4.90 11.78 -16.11
N THR A 303 4.66 12.51 -17.18
CA THR A 303 5.71 12.95 -18.12
C THR A 303 6.80 13.72 -17.36
N GLY A 304 8.08 13.35 -17.58
CA GLY A 304 9.22 13.91 -16.84
C GLY A 304 9.69 13.08 -15.65
N THR A 305 9.03 11.94 -15.37
CA THR A 305 9.56 10.86 -14.54
C THR A 305 10.72 10.16 -15.25
N ASP A 306 11.72 9.71 -14.50
CA ASP A 306 12.86 8.98 -15.03
C ASP A 306 12.46 7.71 -15.80
N PRO A 307 13.28 7.28 -16.78
CA PRO A 307 13.12 5.96 -17.40
C PRO A 307 13.15 4.84 -16.38
N GLN A 308 12.66 3.64 -16.76
CA GLN A 308 12.81 2.44 -15.95
C GLN A 308 14.27 2.25 -15.52
N VAL A 309 14.47 1.79 -14.28
CA VAL A 309 15.78 1.59 -13.68
C VAL A 309 16.19 0.12 -13.72
N ARG A 310 17.48 -0.14 -13.55
CA ARG A 310 18.02 -1.51 -13.54
C ARG A 310 17.63 -2.27 -12.27
N GLY A 311 17.55 -1.57 -11.15
CA GLY A 311 17.20 -2.14 -9.85
C GLY A 311 15.70 -2.32 -9.65
N PRO A 312 15.27 -2.95 -8.54
CA PRO A 312 13.90 -3.40 -8.33
C PRO A 312 12.90 -2.30 -7.94
N LEU A 313 13.22 -1.04 -8.16
CA LEU A 313 12.34 0.10 -7.82
C LEU A 313 11.22 0.35 -8.83
N ASN A 314 11.23 -0.29 -10.00
CA ASN A 314 10.17 -0.06 -10.99
C ASN A 314 8.80 -0.40 -10.41
N ALA A 315 7.78 0.37 -10.77
CA ALA A 315 6.41 0.16 -10.32
C ALA A 315 5.51 -0.21 -11.51
N PRO A 316 4.77 -1.32 -11.46
CA PRO A 316 3.80 -1.65 -12.49
C PRO A 316 2.74 -0.56 -12.60
N LEU A 317 2.17 -0.39 -13.80
CA LEU A 317 1.14 0.61 -14.10
C LEU A 317 -0.05 0.52 -13.14
N SER A 318 -0.47 -0.70 -12.78
CA SER A 318 -1.53 -0.97 -11.79
C SER A 318 -1.28 -0.25 -10.45
N LYS A 319 -0.02 -0.21 -10.00
CA LYS A 319 0.36 0.45 -8.74
C LYS A 319 0.36 1.95 -8.83
N THR A 320 0.79 2.51 -9.96
CA THR A 320 0.72 3.96 -10.20
C THR A 320 -0.73 4.44 -10.14
N TRP A 321 -1.65 3.76 -10.84
CA TRP A 321 -3.08 4.07 -10.81
C TRP A 321 -3.66 3.97 -9.40
N THR A 322 -3.44 2.84 -8.73
CA THR A 322 -3.93 2.61 -7.36
C THR A 322 -3.50 3.70 -6.40
N THR A 323 -2.24 4.14 -6.51
CA THR A 323 -1.68 5.17 -5.62
C THR A 323 -2.31 6.54 -5.87
N ILE A 324 -2.60 6.87 -7.12
CA ILE A 324 -3.30 8.13 -7.42
C ILE A 324 -4.73 8.11 -6.89
N PHE A 325 -5.44 6.97 -6.99
CA PHE A 325 -6.77 6.85 -6.36
C PHE A 325 -6.71 7.05 -4.84
N TYR A 326 -5.67 6.53 -4.18
CA TYR A 326 -5.42 6.82 -2.76
C TYR A 326 -5.22 8.33 -2.53
N CYS A 327 -4.38 9.02 -3.32
CA CYS A 327 -4.14 10.46 -3.19
C CYS A 327 -5.44 11.26 -3.35
N VAL A 328 -6.26 10.91 -4.34
CA VAL A 328 -7.55 11.57 -4.56
C VAL A 328 -8.50 11.31 -3.39
N ARG A 329 -8.55 10.07 -2.88
CA ARG A 329 -9.37 9.72 -1.71
C ARG A 329 -9.02 10.57 -0.48
N CYS A 330 -7.74 10.93 -0.28
CA CYS A 330 -7.30 11.78 0.83
C CYS A 330 -7.86 13.21 0.81
N VAL A 331 -8.34 13.69 -0.34
CA VAL A 331 -8.93 15.03 -0.48
C VAL A 331 -10.44 15.02 -0.67
N LEU A 332 -11.06 13.84 -0.81
CA LEU A 332 -12.50 13.69 -0.91
C LEU A 332 -13.16 13.64 0.47
N PRO A 333 -14.44 14.04 0.59
CA PRO A 333 -15.25 13.83 1.79
C PRO A 333 -15.32 12.35 2.19
N ASP A 334 -15.40 12.10 3.51
CA ASP A 334 -15.38 10.73 4.07
C ASP A 334 -16.62 9.90 3.74
N ASP A 335 -17.75 10.55 3.44
CA ASP A 335 -19.03 9.92 3.10
C ASP A 335 -19.09 9.37 1.66
N ILE A 336 -18.07 9.63 0.83
CA ILE A 336 -18.00 9.08 -0.52
C ILE A 336 -17.50 7.63 -0.45
N PRO A 337 -18.24 6.63 -0.96
CA PRO A 337 -17.77 5.26 -1.02
C PRO A 337 -16.49 5.12 -1.85
N PHE A 338 -15.64 4.15 -1.50
CA PHE A 338 -14.43 3.86 -2.26
C PHE A 338 -14.65 2.65 -3.18
N ASN A 339 -15.06 2.90 -4.42
CA ASN A 339 -15.31 1.90 -5.44
C ASN A 339 -14.95 2.44 -6.83
N ASP A 340 -15.25 1.68 -7.88
CA ASP A 340 -14.89 2.00 -9.27
C ASP A 340 -15.54 3.27 -9.85
N GLY A 341 -16.49 3.90 -9.16
CA GLY A 341 -17.02 5.21 -9.55
C GLY A 341 -15.95 6.31 -9.58
N LEU A 342 -14.95 6.22 -8.69
CA LEU A 342 -13.80 7.12 -8.66
C LEU A 342 -12.98 7.06 -9.96
N THR A 343 -12.84 5.88 -10.56
CA THR A 343 -12.00 5.68 -11.76
C THR A 343 -12.55 6.38 -13.02
N ARG A 344 -13.83 6.77 -13.02
CA ARG A 344 -14.48 7.43 -14.16
C ARG A 344 -14.20 8.94 -14.22
N VAL A 345 -13.64 9.51 -13.17
CA VAL A 345 -13.40 10.96 -13.04
C VAL A 345 -11.93 11.33 -12.88
N VAL A 346 -11.07 10.33 -12.71
CA VAL A 346 -9.62 10.49 -12.55
C VAL A 346 -8.91 9.82 -13.72
N GLU A 347 -8.16 10.60 -14.50
CA GLU A 347 -7.29 10.11 -15.55
C GLU A 347 -5.84 10.06 -15.06
N VAL A 348 -5.14 8.96 -15.35
CA VAL A 348 -3.72 8.81 -15.03
C VAL A 348 -2.97 8.44 -16.31
N TYR A 349 -2.09 9.32 -16.74
CA TYR A 349 -1.22 9.09 -17.88
C TYR A 349 0.21 8.81 -17.44
N VAL A 350 0.76 7.70 -17.88
CA VAL A 350 2.13 7.26 -17.54
C VAL A 350 2.83 6.81 -18.83
N PRO A 351 3.89 7.51 -19.26
CA PRO A 351 4.63 7.09 -20.45
C PRO A 351 5.23 5.69 -20.29
N GLU A 352 5.16 4.89 -21.35
CA GLU A 352 5.78 3.55 -21.39
C GLU A 352 7.30 3.63 -21.28
N GLY A 353 7.91 2.61 -20.67
CA GLY A 353 9.35 2.53 -20.46
C GLY A 353 9.88 3.45 -19.36
N THR A 354 9.00 4.09 -18.60
CA THR A 354 9.37 4.85 -17.39
C THR A 354 9.41 3.95 -16.16
N LEU A 355 9.98 4.46 -15.07
CA LEU A 355 9.97 3.84 -13.74
C LEU A 355 8.57 3.37 -13.30
N LEU A 356 7.51 4.07 -13.71
CA LEU A 356 6.13 3.89 -13.28
C LEU A 356 5.26 3.09 -14.28
N ASN A 357 5.84 2.68 -15.38
CA ASN A 357 5.25 1.84 -16.43
C ASN A 357 6.37 1.10 -17.18
N PRO A 358 7.11 0.22 -16.51
CA PRO A 358 8.28 -0.44 -17.06
C PRO A 358 7.92 -1.50 -18.07
N HIS A 359 8.86 -1.80 -18.98
CA HIS A 359 8.77 -2.96 -19.88
C HIS A 359 9.24 -4.23 -19.16
N HIS A 360 8.54 -5.34 -19.41
CA HIS A 360 8.98 -6.67 -19.01
C HIS A 360 10.38 -6.99 -19.61
N PRO A 361 11.30 -7.63 -18.86
CA PRO A 361 11.17 -8.18 -17.51
C PRO A 361 11.84 -7.31 -16.42
N ALA A 362 11.65 -5.99 -16.44
CA ALA A 362 12.21 -5.13 -15.40
C ALA A 362 11.78 -5.59 -13.99
N PRO A 363 12.70 -5.57 -12.99
CA PRO A 363 12.38 -6.00 -11.64
C PRO A 363 11.52 -4.94 -10.92
N VAL A 364 10.59 -5.39 -10.07
CA VAL A 364 9.56 -4.54 -9.42
C VAL A 364 9.42 -4.80 -7.92
N ASN A 365 10.23 -5.66 -7.32
CA ASN A 365 10.02 -6.08 -5.95
C ASN A 365 10.03 -4.91 -4.95
N ALA A 366 10.96 -3.96 -5.10
CA ALA A 366 11.05 -2.79 -4.23
C ALA A 366 10.06 -1.66 -4.61
N ARG A 367 9.05 -1.93 -5.45
CA ARG A 367 8.04 -0.96 -5.89
C ARG A 367 7.34 -0.23 -4.73
N SER A 368 7.25 -0.82 -3.53
CA SER A 368 6.60 -0.17 -2.39
C SER A 368 7.28 1.15 -1.99
N VAL A 369 8.60 1.27 -2.19
CA VAL A 369 9.35 2.53 -2.03
C VAL A 369 8.86 3.55 -3.06
N THR A 370 8.79 3.14 -4.33
CA THR A 370 8.32 3.97 -5.44
C THR A 370 6.86 4.38 -5.27
N VAL A 371 5.99 3.46 -4.89
CA VAL A 371 4.56 3.70 -4.64
C VAL A 371 4.35 4.78 -3.56
N ASN A 372 5.08 4.74 -2.46
CA ASN A 372 5.00 5.79 -1.46
C ASN A 372 5.56 7.13 -1.97
N ARG A 373 6.58 7.10 -2.86
CA ARG A 373 7.05 8.33 -3.51
C ARG A 373 6.04 8.87 -4.53
N ILE A 374 5.30 8.02 -5.24
CA ILE A 374 4.15 8.44 -6.08
C ILE A 374 3.10 9.13 -5.19
N ALA A 375 2.81 8.58 -4.00
CA ALA A 375 1.88 9.20 -3.06
C ALA A 375 2.39 10.59 -2.61
N ASP A 376 3.66 10.72 -2.22
CA ASP A 376 4.26 12.00 -1.85
C ASP A 376 4.19 13.03 -2.99
N VAL A 377 4.39 12.59 -4.24
CA VAL A 377 4.36 13.47 -5.42
C VAL A 377 2.91 13.83 -5.78
N GLY A 378 1.98 12.89 -5.74
CA GLY A 378 0.56 13.13 -6.00
C GLY A 378 -0.08 14.03 -4.94
N LEU A 379 0.17 13.76 -3.66
CA LEU A 379 -0.29 14.61 -2.56
C LEU A 379 0.40 15.98 -2.57
N GLY A 380 1.69 16.05 -2.96
CA GLY A 380 2.41 17.30 -3.13
C GLY A 380 1.79 18.21 -4.19
N ALA A 381 1.37 17.65 -5.33
CA ALA A 381 0.64 18.40 -6.36
C ALA A 381 -0.76 18.84 -5.87
N LEU A 382 -1.48 17.97 -5.17
CA LEU A 382 -2.78 18.30 -4.55
C LEU A 382 -2.65 19.37 -3.45
N ALA A 383 -1.55 19.38 -2.69
CA ALA A 383 -1.29 20.41 -1.67
C ALA A 383 -1.15 21.82 -2.27
N LEU A 384 -0.73 21.94 -3.53
CA LEU A 384 -0.71 23.22 -4.24
C LEU A 384 -2.12 23.68 -4.65
N ALA A 385 -3.04 22.74 -4.86
CA ALA A 385 -4.43 23.02 -5.24
C ALA A 385 -5.34 23.25 -4.02
N VAL A 386 -5.19 22.41 -2.99
CA VAL A 386 -6.03 22.40 -1.76
C VAL A 386 -5.16 22.29 -0.51
N PRO A 387 -4.43 23.37 -0.20
CA PRO A 387 -3.43 23.38 0.88
C PRO A 387 -3.99 23.01 2.25
N GLU A 388 -5.28 23.30 2.48
CA GLU A 388 -5.95 23.04 3.75
C GLU A 388 -6.29 21.55 3.99
N ARG A 389 -6.14 20.70 2.98
CA ARG A 389 -6.50 19.28 3.07
C ARG A 389 -5.31 18.32 3.17
N ILE A 390 -4.11 18.80 2.89
CA ILE A 390 -2.91 17.97 2.81
C ILE A 390 -1.92 18.36 3.90
N GLY A 391 -1.39 17.35 4.60
CA GLY A 391 -0.31 17.52 5.58
C GLY A 391 1.08 17.51 4.94
N ALA A 392 2.11 17.72 5.76
CA ALA A 392 3.50 17.57 5.37
C ALA A 392 3.83 16.11 5.02
N GLN A 393 4.96 15.87 4.34
CA GLN A 393 5.34 14.52 3.94
C GLN A 393 5.54 13.61 5.16
N CYS A 394 5.00 12.39 5.05
CA CYS A 394 5.27 11.31 6.00
C CYS A 394 6.69 10.75 5.77
N CYS A 395 7.13 9.80 6.59
CA CYS A 395 8.39 9.07 6.36
C CYS A 395 8.52 8.54 4.92
N GLY A 396 7.39 8.24 4.29
CA GLY A 396 7.28 7.94 2.85
C GLY A 396 8.07 6.71 2.41
N VAL A 397 8.32 5.76 3.33
CA VAL A 397 8.99 4.50 3.02
C VAL A 397 8.55 3.40 3.98
N PRO A 398 7.90 2.33 3.50
CA PRO A 398 7.76 1.09 4.26
C PRO A 398 9.11 0.35 4.21
N THR A 399 9.91 0.51 5.26
CA THR A 399 11.21 -0.18 5.36
C THR A 399 10.96 -1.67 5.52
N GLY A 400 11.37 -2.44 4.51
CA GLY A 400 11.27 -3.90 4.52
C GLY A 400 12.57 -4.52 5.03
N VAL A 401 12.44 -5.50 5.92
CA VAL A 401 13.57 -6.31 6.41
C VAL A 401 13.23 -7.77 6.21
N SER A 402 14.15 -8.53 5.62
CA SER A 402 14.03 -9.98 5.58
C SER A 402 15.30 -10.66 6.09
N PHE A 403 15.11 -11.76 6.83
CA PHE A 403 16.15 -12.68 7.21
C PHE A 403 15.79 -14.09 6.76
N GLY A 404 16.79 -14.87 6.36
CA GLY A 404 16.58 -16.27 6.02
C GLY A 404 17.81 -17.11 6.24
N GLY A 405 17.60 -18.28 6.79
CA GLY A 405 18.69 -19.20 7.16
C GLY A 405 18.14 -20.48 7.75
N VAL A 406 18.96 -21.17 8.55
CA VAL A 406 18.57 -22.37 9.30
C VAL A 406 18.36 -22.00 10.76
N ASP A 407 17.20 -22.31 11.31
CA ASP A 407 16.91 -22.13 12.74
C ASP A 407 17.66 -23.22 13.55
N PRO A 408 18.59 -22.83 14.43
CA PRO A 408 19.36 -23.78 15.21
C PRO A 408 18.51 -24.58 16.23
N ARG A 409 17.31 -24.12 16.56
CA ARG A 409 16.36 -24.78 17.48
C ARG A 409 15.67 -25.97 16.84
N THR A 410 15.39 -25.89 15.53
CA THR A 410 14.58 -26.88 14.80
C THR A 410 15.33 -27.58 13.68
N GLY A 411 16.49 -27.04 13.24
CA GLY A 411 17.23 -27.52 12.07
C GLY A 411 16.54 -27.25 10.73
N ARG A 412 15.41 -26.48 10.72
CA ARG A 412 14.63 -26.15 9.52
C ARG A 412 15.00 -24.78 8.97
N ASN A 413 14.76 -24.57 7.70
CA ASN A 413 14.83 -23.24 7.10
C ASN A 413 13.77 -22.34 7.72
N PHE A 414 14.15 -21.07 7.97
CA PHE A 414 13.23 -20.00 8.33
C PHE A 414 13.32 -18.87 7.33
N VAL A 415 12.20 -18.16 7.15
CA VAL A 415 12.12 -16.90 6.43
C VAL A 415 11.31 -15.93 7.29
N PHE A 416 11.97 -14.88 7.75
CA PHE A 416 11.31 -13.75 8.40
C PHE A 416 11.20 -12.58 7.41
N TYR A 417 10.04 -11.95 7.37
CA TYR A 417 9.81 -10.71 6.64
C TYR A 417 8.93 -9.78 7.47
N GLU A 418 9.31 -8.53 7.53
CA GLU A 418 8.51 -7.46 8.11
C GLU A 418 8.70 -6.16 7.34
N SER A 419 7.64 -5.33 7.33
CA SER A 419 7.66 -3.98 6.77
C SER A 419 7.07 -3.00 7.78
N TYR A 420 7.78 -1.92 8.08
CA TYR A 420 7.34 -0.90 9.03
C TYR A 420 7.73 0.49 8.56
N CYS A 421 6.96 1.49 8.99
CA CYS A 421 7.15 2.88 8.60
C CYS A 421 7.80 3.71 9.74
N GLY A 422 7.62 5.01 9.72
CA GLY A 422 8.18 5.97 10.67
C GLY A 422 7.18 7.05 11.02
N GLY A 423 7.61 8.31 11.05
CA GLY A 423 6.76 9.43 11.44
C GLY A 423 5.77 9.85 10.35
N MET A 424 4.54 10.17 10.75
CA MET A 424 3.56 10.85 9.90
C MET A 424 3.89 12.34 9.80
N GLY A 425 3.59 12.99 8.68
CA GLY A 425 3.70 14.44 8.55
C GLY A 425 2.72 15.19 9.46
N GLY A 426 3.12 16.36 9.95
CA GLY A 426 2.21 17.28 10.63
C GLY A 426 1.11 17.77 9.69
N SER A 427 -0.07 18.07 10.23
CA SER A 427 -1.21 18.58 9.46
C SER A 427 -1.60 19.98 9.90
N GLN A 428 -2.63 20.56 9.28
CA GLN A 428 -3.15 21.88 9.63
C GLN A 428 -3.70 21.95 11.07
N THR A 429 -4.09 20.81 11.64
CA THR A 429 -4.80 20.74 12.92
C THR A 429 -4.12 19.91 13.99
N THR A 430 -3.19 19.02 13.59
CA THR A 430 -2.59 18.05 14.53
C THR A 430 -1.12 17.79 14.23
N ASP A 431 -0.39 17.43 15.28
CA ASP A 431 0.93 16.82 15.13
C ASP A 431 0.84 15.51 14.34
N GLY A 432 1.91 15.17 13.64
CA GLY A 432 2.04 13.86 13.00
C GLY A 432 2.12 12.75 14.05
N ALA A 433 1.47 11.62 13.77
CA ALA A 433 1.55 10.44 14.63
C ALA A 433 2.96 9.82 14.58
N ASP A 434 3.43 9.32 15.73
CA ASP A 434 4.75 8.71 15.87
C ASP A 434 4.71 7.24 15.39
N ALA A 435 5.72 6.79 14.67
CA ALA A 435 5.97 5.39 14.28
C ALA A 435 4.75 4.64 13.73
N ILE A 436 4.03 5.26 12.81
CA ILE A 436 2.80 4.71 12.20
C ILE A 436 3.00 4.37 10.72
N SER A 437 2.28 3.36 10.24
CA SER A 437 2.20 3.07 8.81
C SER A 437 1.43 4.16 8.08
N THR A 438 2.01 4.70 7.00
CA THR A 438 1.48 5.86 6.28
C THR A 438 1.51 5.64 4.76
N GLY A 439 0.89 6.55 4.01
CA GLY A 439 0.84 6.51 2.56
C GLY A 439 -0.06 5.36 2.07
N SER A 440 0.41 4.61 1.10
CA SER A 440 -0.32 3.49 0.51
C SER A 440 -0.26 2.20 1.34
N SER A 441 0.37 2.22 2.51
CA SER A 441 0.49 1.10 3.45
C SER A 441 -0.38 1.34 4.69
N ASN A 442 -0.89 0.26 5.26
CA ASN A 442 -1.60 0.25 6.55
C ASN A 442 -1.26 -1.02 7.34
N ALA A 443 -0.09 -1.61 7.07
CA ALA A 443 0.37 -2.81 7.76
C ALA A 443 0.68 -2.50 9.23
N MET A 444 0.36 -3.45 10.09
CA MET A 444 0.68 -3.40 11.51
C MET A 444 2.10 -3.92 11.77
N ASN A 445 2.66 -3.55 12.90
CA ASN A 445 3.92 -4.13 13.36
C ASN A 445 3.68 -5.54 13.92
N ILE A 446 4.57 -6.48 13.59
CA ILE A 446 4.56 -7.82 14.19
C ILE A 446 4.96 -7.69 15.67
N PRO A 447 4.22 -8.30 16.63
CA PRO A 447 4.60 -8.30 18.04
C PRO A 447 5.99 -8.90 18.26
N VAL A 448 6.78 -8.30 19.15
CA VAL A 448 8.16 -8.75 19.44
C VAL A 448 8.17 -10.20 19.91
N GLU A 449 7.21 -10.56 20.75
CA GLU A 449 7.03 -11.92 21.29
C GLU A 449 6.84 -12.96 20.17
N SER A 450 6.02 -12.62 19.16
CA SER A 450 5.80 -13.48 17.99
C SER A 450 7.08 -13.64 17.17
N ILE A 451 7.86 -12.56 16.98
CA ILE A 451 9.14 -12.61 16.27
C ILE A 451 10.12 -13.55 16.99
N GLU A 452 10.32 -13.36 18.31
CA GLU A 452 11.31 -14.11 19.09
C GLU A 452 10.90 -15.58 19.28
N MET A 453 9.60 -15.87 19.33
CA MET A 453 9.09 -17.25 19.41
C MET A 453 9.33 -18.03 18.12
N ASP A 454 9.00 -17.45 16.99
CA ASP A 454 8.97 -18.18 15.72
C ASP A 454 10.29 -18.14 14.97
N TYR A 455 11.13 -17.13 15.21
CA TYR A 455 12.37 -16.93 14.47
C TYR A 455 13.60 -16.87 15.41
N PRO A 456 14.79 -17.28 14.93
CA PRO A 456 16.05 -17.17 15.69
C PRO A 456 16.57 -15.71 15.64
N ILE A 457 15.77 -14.78 16.11
CA ILE A 457 16.01 -13.33 16.14
C ILE A 457 15.67 -12.83 17.54
N ARG A 458 16.48 -11.92 18.09
CA ARG A 458 16.16 -11.16 19.30
C ARG A 458 15.96 -9.69 18.95
N MET A 459 14.90 -9.07 19.45
CA MET A 459 14.67 -7.65 19.35
C MET A 459 15.36 -6.94 20.54
N VAL A 460 16.52 -6.31 20.28
CA VAL A 460 17.34 -5.66 21.32
C VAL A 460 16.78 -4.29 21.70
N ARG A 461 16.30 -3.54 20.69
CA ARG A 461 15.69 -2.21 20.88
C ARG A 461 14.50 -2.05 19.97
N TYR A 462 13.44 -1.46 20.51
CA TYR A 462 12.24 -1.06 19.80
C TYR A 462 11.72 0.24 20.43
N GLU A 463 12.09 1.38 19.84
CA GLU A 463 11.95 2.70 20.45
C GLU A 463 11.58 3.75 19.39
N LEU A 464 10.97 4.86 19.86
CA LEU A 464 10.87 6.07 19.05
C LEU A 464 12.26 6.73 18.94
N VAL A 465 12.53 7.40 17.82
CA VAL A 465 13.76 8.19 17.61
C VAL A 465 13.48 9.64 18.04
N PRO A 466 14.01 10.10 19.18
CA PRO A 466 13.86 11.50 19.58
C PRO A 466 14.41 12.46 18.52
N ASP A 467 13.86 13.67 18.43
CA ASP A 467 14.27 14.73 17.50
C ASP A 467 14.12 14.41 16.00
N SER A 468 13.52 13.28 15.65
CA SER A 468 13.38 12.86 14.25
C SER A 468 12.21 13.54 13.51
N GLY A 469 11.19 14.00 14.21
CA GLY A 469 10.07 14.75 13.61
C GLY A 469 10.46 16.17 13.23
N GLY A 470 10.05 16.62 12.05
CA GLY A 470 10.25 17.99 11.60
C GLY A 470 9.56 19.01 12.50
N SER A 471 10.22 20.13 12.78
CA SER A 471 9.66 21.23 13.57
C SER A 471 8.51 21.94 12.84
N GLY A 472 7.54 22.49 13.58
CA GLY A 472 6.40 23.19 12.99
C GLY A 472 5.44 23.69 14.08
N LYS A 473 4.45 24.49 13.68
CA LYS A 473 3.27 24.74 14.52
C LYS A 473 2.67 23.41 14.97
N PHE A 474 2.62 22.46 14.03
CA PHE A 474 2.36 21.06 14.29
C PHE A 474 3.58 20.24 13.89
N ARG A 475 4.15 19.52 14.85
CA ARG A 475 5.35 18.72 14.69
C ARG A 475 5.08 17.50 13.79
N GLY A 476 6.07 17.11 12.98
CA GLY A 476 6.09 15.79 12.36
C GLY A 476 6.22 14.68 13.40
N GLY A 477 5.64 13.52 13.11
CA GLY A 477 5.75 12.32 13.92
C GLY A 477 7.18 11.80 13.99
N LEU A 478 7.51 11.07 15.05
CA LEU A 478 8.83 10.49 15.24
C LEU A 478 9.03 9.21 14.43
N GLY A 479 10.25 8.98 13.98
CA GLY A 479 10.71 7.73 13.41
C GLY A 479 10.84 6.63 14.46
N LEU A 480 11.08 5.41 13.97
CA LEU A 480 11.18 4.19 14.73
C LEU A 480 12.62 3.68 14.69
N LEU A 481 13.16 3.25 15.84
CA LEU A 481 14.40 2.51 15.95
C LEU A 481 14.08 1.05 16.21
N ARG A 482 14.63 0.15 15.39
CA ARG A 482 14.66 -1.28 15.63
C ARG A 482 16.09 -1.81 15.54
N GLU A 483 16.45 -2.65 16.51
CA GLU A 483 17.74 -3.32 16.55
C GLU A 483 17.52 -4.81 16.76
N TYR A 484 17.97 -5.60 15.77
CA TYR A 484 17.86 -7.04 15.72
C TYR A 484 19.21 -7.67 16.01
N GLU A 485 19.26 -8.67 16.92
CA GLU A 485 20.38 -9.58 17.10
C GLU A 485 20.07 -10.91 16.42
N MET A 486 20.99 -11.40 15.59
CA MET A 486 20.85 -12.70 14.93
C MET A 486 21.25 -13.83 15.86
N LEU A 487 20.38 -14.83 16.05
CA LEU A 487 20.64 -16.01 16.88
C LEU A 487 20.97 -17.27 16.05
N ALA A 488 20.71 -17.25 14.71
CA ALA A 488 21.16 -18.30 13.80
C ALA A 488 22.66 -18.17 13.52
N GLU A 489 23.34 -19.27 13.24
CA GLU A 489 24.79 -19.28 12.94
C GLU A 489 25.12 -18.32 11.79
N ARG A 490 24.27 -18.32 10.74
CA ARG A 490 24.35 -17.41 9.60
C ARG A 490 22.96 -17.26 8.97
N ALA A 491 22.62 -16.04 8.59
CA ALA A 491 21.43 -15.73 7.82
C ALA A 491 21.75 -14.77 6.68
N THR A 492 20.98 -14.83 5.59
CA THR A 492 20.91 -13.77 4.60
C THR A 492 20.09 -12.63 5.20
N VAL A 493 20.51 -11.39 5.00
CA VAL A 493 19.79 -10.19 5.39
C VAL A 493 19.58 -9.29 4.17
N ASN A 494 18.34 -8.80 3.97
CA ASN A 494 18.01 -7.78 2.99
C ASN A 494 17.24 -6.66 3.68
N VAL A 495 17.63 -5.42 3.39
CA VAL A 495 16.95 -4.22 3.86
C VAL A 495 16.55 -3.38 2.66
N ARG A 496 15.29 -3.06 2.55
CA ARG A 496 14.69 -2.24 1.52
C ARG A 496 14.14 -0.96 2.16
N GLY A 497 14.92 0.10 2.14
CA GLY A 497 14.58 1.41 2.67
C GLY A 497 14.76 2.52 1.64
N ASP A 498 14.57 3.76 2.08
CA ASP A 498 14.82 5.00 1.33
C ASP A 498 14.96 6.16 2.32
N ARG A 499 15.01 7.41 1.85
CA ARG A 499 15.08 8.62 2.68
C ARG A 499 16.41 8.78 3.46
N ALA A 500 17.47 8.12 3.05
CA ALA A 500 18.81 8.33 3.62
C ALA A 500 19.52 9.56 3.03
N VAL A 501 19.04 10.07 1.86
CA VAL A 501 19.56 11.24 1.15
C VAL A 501 18.52 12.36 1.05
N PHE A 502 17.25 12.03 0.82
CA PHE A 502 16.15 12.99 0.68
C PHE A 502 15.20 12.87 1.87
N ALA A 503 15.24 13.81 2.80
CA ALA A 503 14.37 13.82 3.97
C ALA A 503 12.91 14.11 3.62
N PRO A 504 11.94 13.62 4.42
CA PRO A 504 10.54 14.05 4.31
C PRO A 504 10.40 15.55 4.49
N ARG A 505 9.72 16.21 3.53
CA ARG A 505 9.64 17.68 3.51
C ARG A 505 8.57 18.20 4.46
N GLY A 506 8.90 19.27 5.18
CA GLY A 506 7.92 20.10 5.88
C GLY A 506 7.05 20.90 4.92
N LEU A 507 5.95 21.44 5.42
CA LEU A 507 4.99 22.21 4.64
C LEU A 507 4.67 23.53 5.35
N TYR A 508 4.42 24.60 4.58
CA TYR A 508 4.05 25.96 5.06
C TYR A 508 4.98 26.53 6.15
N GLY A 509 6.29 26.36 5.99
CA GLY A 509 7.29 26.85 6.92
C GLY A 509 7.72 25.84 7.98
N GLY A 510 7.14 24.65 7.98
CA GLY A 510 7.59 23.54 8.82
C GLY A 510 8.94 22.98 8.38
N GLY A 511 9.73 22.47 9.31
CA GLY A 511 11.01 21.82 9.09
C GLY A 511 10.86 20.42 8.50
N ASN A 512 11.92 19.94 7.84
CA ASN A 512 11.97 18.57 7.34
C ASN A 512 12.10 17.55 8.48
N GLY A 513 11.60 16.33 8.25
CA GLY A 513 11.88 15.19 9.12
C GLY A 513 13.35 14.74 9.04
N SER A 514 13.73 13.78 9.87
CA SER A 514 15.09 13.21 9.86
C SER A 514 15.31 12.29 8.65
N PHE A 515 16.58 11.98 8.38
CA PHE A 515 16.96 10.95 7.44
C PHE A 515 16.83 9.55 8.04
N ALA A 516 16.59 8.55 7.19
CA ALA A 516 16.79 7.15 7.55
C ALA A 516 18.28 6.86 7.79
N THR A 517 18.57 6.02 8.78
CA THR A 517 19.94 5.59 9.07
C THR A 517 19.99 4.12 9.41
N LEU A 518 20.88 3.39 8.75
CA LEU A 518 20.98 1.94 8.86
C LEU A 518 22.43 1.55 9.19
N PHE A 519 22.58 0.58 10.10
CA PHE A 519 23.90 0.05 10.50
C PHE A 519 23.86 -1.47 10.58
N LEU A 520 24.92 -2.10 10.12
CA LEU A 520 25.16 -3.52 10.29
C LEU A 520 26.48 -3.71 11.03
N GLU A 521 26.48 -4.58 12.05
CA GLU A 521 27.68 -4.93 12.79
C GLU A 521 28.60 -5.82 11.95
N ARG A 522 29.88 -5.48 11.93
CA ARG A 522 30.95 -6.21 11.25
C ARG A 522 31.57 -7.29 12.16
N ASP A 523 32.39 -8.15 11.60
CA ASP A 523 33.08 -9.23 12.31
C ASP A 523 34.00 -8.74 13.44
N ASP A 524 34.43 -7.48 13.40
CA ASP A 524 35.24 -6.82 14.45
C ASP A 524 34.40 -6.14 15.53
N GLY A 525 33.07 -6.24 15.48
CA GLY A 525 32.13 -5.60 16.39
C GLY A 525 31.82 -4.12 16.05
N ALA A 526 32.38 -3.57 14.98
CA ALA A 526 32.09 -2.21 14.57
C ALA A 526 30.73 -2.09 13.85
N MET A 527 29.94 -1.10 14.22
CA MET A 527 28.70 -0.74 13.53
C MET A 527 29.00 0.08 12.29
N GLU A 528 28.86 -0.53 11.12
CA GLU A 528 29.07 0.14 9.83
C GLU A 528 27.75 0.69 9.26
N LYS A 529 27.76 1.95 8.83
CA LYS A 529 26.62 2.56 8.13
C LYS A 529 26.48 1.91 6.75
N ILE A 530 25.29 1.39 6.47
CA ILE A 530 24.96 0.74 5.19
C ILE A 530 23.99 1.59 4.37
N PRO A 531 23.94 1.39 3.02
CA PRO A 531 22.97 2.05 2.15
C PRO A 531 21.51 1.71 2.52
N SER A 532 20.57 2.58 2.09
CA SER A 532 19.13 2.37 2.34
C SER A 532 18.56 1.11 1.67
N LYS A 533 19.22 0.59 0.64
CA LYS A 533 18.94 -0.70 0.00
C LYS A 533 20.20 -1.54 0.09
N TYR A 534 20.15 -2.64 0.86
CA TYR A 534 21.34 -3.41 1.19
C TYR A 534 21.03 -4.89 1.38
N GLY A 535 21.80 -5.73 0.72
CA GLY A 535 21.75 -7.18 0.85
C GLY A 535 23.11 -7.75 1.26
N SER A 536 23.14 -8.62 2.27
CA SER A 536 24.36 -9.23 2.80
C SER A 536 24.06 -10.49 3.61
N HIS A 537 25.03 -10.89 4.43
CA HIS A 537 24.86 -11.91 5.46
C HIS A 537 25.10 -11.31 6.83
N ILE A 538 24.42 -11.88 7.82
CA ILE A 538 24.57 -11.62 9.24
C ILE A 538 24.85 -12.92 9.98
N LYS A 539 25.75 -12.88 10.97
CA LYS A 539 26.15 -14.04 11.77
C LYS A 539 25.55 -13.96 13.17
N ARG A 540 25.61 -15.07 13.88
CA ARG A 540 25.20 -15.17 15.28
C ARG A 540 25.85 -14.09 16.13
N GLY A 541 25.05 -13.39 16.94
CA GLY A 541 25.47 -12.30 17.83
C GLY A 541 25.70 -10.96 17.15
N GLN A 542 25.65 -10.87 15.80
CA GLN A 542 25.73 -9.57 15.11
C GLN A 542 24.37 -8.86 15.10
N HIS A 543 24.45 -7.54 15.03
CA HIS A 543 23.31 -6.64 15.10
C HIS A 543 23.02 -5.93 13.77
N LEU A 544 21.73 -5.81 13.44
CA LEU A 544 21.21 -4.89 12.43
C LEU A 544 20.41 -3.81 13.13
N ARG A 545 20.80 -2.54 12.98
CA ARG A 545 20.10 -1.39 13.54
C ARG A 545 19.53 -0.51 12.45
N ILE A 546 18.24 -0.20 12.53
CA ILE A 546 17.51 0.62 11.57
C ILE A 546 16.78 1.73 12.31
N MET A 547 17.02 2.97 11.90
CA MET A 547 16.28 4.15 12.30
C MET A 547 15.51 4.68 11.09
N THR A 548 14.18 4.63 11.15
CA THR A 548 13.32 5.18 10.09
C THR A 548 13.20 6.70 10.21
N PRO A 549 12.84 7.42 9.14
CA PRO A 549 12.69 8.87 9.20
C PRO A 549 11.49 9.29 10.05
N GLY A 550 11.57 10.46 10.63
CA GLY A 550 10.39 11.19 11.11
C GLY A 550 9.62 11.84 9.96
N GLY A 551 8.38 12.27 10.19
CA GLY A 551 7.59 13.06 9.25
C GLY A 551 8.02 14.53 9.22
N GLY A 552 7.66 15.26 8.14
CA GLY A 552 7.83 16.71 8.05
C GLY A 552 6.90 17.48 9.00
N GLY A 553 7.32 18.65 9.48
CA GLY A 553 6.49 19.55 10.27
C GLY A 553 5.57 20.42 9.40
N PHE A 554 4.51 20.96 10.01
CA PHE A 554 3.54 21.84 9.33
C PHE A 554 3.45 23.20 10.01
N GLY A 555 3.51 24.28 9.22
CA GLY A 555 3.40 25.65 9.71
C GLY A 555 4.66 26.16 10.42
N ASP A 556 4.71 27.46 10.69
CA ASP A 556 5.87 28.11 11.32
C ASP A 556 6.10 27.53 12.74
N PRO A 557 7.29 27.00 13.05
CA PRO A 557 7.62 26.49 14.39
C PRO A 557 7.42 27.51 15.51
N ARG A 558 7.57 28.82 15.23
CA ARG A 558 7.37 29.89 16.22
C ARG A 558 5.92 30.05 16.67
N GLU A 559 4.97 29.50 15.93
CA GLU A 559 3.54 29.48 16.27
C GLU A 559 3.15 28.27 17.14
N ARG A 560 4.11 27.36 17.46
CA ARG A 560 3.80 26.18 18.28
C ARG A 560 3.46 26.58 19.70
N ASP A 561 2.38 25.98 20.23
CA ASP A 561 1.96 26.16 21.62
C ASP A 561 3.06 25.72 22.60
N CYS A 562 3.41 26.61 23.56
CA CYS A 562 4.44 26.35 24.56
C CYS A 562 4.10 25.14 25.46
N ALA A 563 2.81 24.88 25.74
CA ALA A 563 2.41 23.71 26.51
C ALA A 563 2.63 22.41 25.72
N ALA A 564 2.47 22.44 24.38
CA ALA A 564 2.81 21.31 23.52
C ALA A 564 4.32 21.04 23.49
N LEU A 565 5.16 22.10 23.38
CA LEU A 565 6.62 21.97 23.48
C LEU A 565 7.05 21.36 24.81
N ARG A 566 6.42 21.80 25.90
CA ARG A 566 6.71 21.24 27.23
C ARG A 566 6.35 19.77 27.35
N ARG A 567 5.22 19.36 26.79
CA ARG A 567 4.83 17.93 26.73
C ARG A 567 5.83 17.13 25.91
N ASP A 568 6.19 17.58 24.71
CA ASP A 568 7.18 16.90 23.86
C ASP A 568 8.53 16.72 24.58
N PHE A 569 8.97 17.73 25.33
CA PHE A 569 10.19 17.65 26.14
C PHE A 569 10.08 16.64 27.28
N LEU A 570 8.98 16.68 28.05
CA LEU A 570 8.76 15.77 29.19
C LEU A 570 8.57 14.33 28.73
N ASP A 571 7.95 14.12 27.58
CA ASP A 571 7.78 12.80 26.95
C ASP A 571 9.06 12.27 26.28
N GLY A 572 10.16 13.06 26.28
CA GLY A 572 11.42 12.69 25.63
C GLY A 572 11.37 12.67 24.11
N LYS A 573 10.36 13.29 23.50
CA LYS A 573 10.18 13.33 22.05
C LYS A 573 11.07 14.36 21.36
N VAL A 574 11.29 15.51 22.02
CA VAL A 574 12.12 16.60 21.53
C VAL A 574 13.08 17.05 22.63
N SER A 575 14.39 17.09 22.30
CA SER A 575 15.41 17.54 23.25
C SER A 575 15.34 19.04 23.51
N ALA A 576 15.86 19.48 24.66
CA ALA A 576 15.95 20.91 24.99
C ALA A 576 16.79 21.69 23.95
N GLU A 577 17.84 21.06 23.44
CA GLU A 577 18.72 21.59 22.41
C GLU A 577 17.96 21.84 21.11
N LYS A 578 17.14 20.87 20.68
CA LYS A 578 16.31 20.97 19.47
C LYS A 578 15.20 22.01 19.64
N ILE A 579 14.59 22.10 20.81
CA ILE A 579 13.58 23.13 21.11
C ILE A 579 14.21 24.53 21.01
N GLN A 580 15.39 24.74 21.59
CA GLN A 580 16.07 26.02 21.51
C GLN A 580 16.45 26.37 20.05
N GLN A 581 16.92 25.38 19.28
CA GLN A 581 17.36 25.57 17.89
C GLN A 581 16.20 25.90 16.94
N ASP A 582 15.14 25.11 16.99
CA ASP A 582 14.07 25.14 15.99
C ASP A 582 12.90 26.06 16.38
N TYR A 583 12.63 26.20 17.68
CA TYR A 583 11.49 26.97 18.18
C TYR A 583 11.91 28.27 18.91
N GLY A 584 13.22 28.43 19.23
CA GLY A 584 13.74 29.62 19.90
C GLY A 584 13.39 29.72 21.41
N VAL A 585 12.86 28.63 21.99
CA VAL A 585 12.39 28.58 23.39
C VAL A 585 13.43 27.92 24.29
N ASN A 586 13.77 28.56 25.42
CA ASN A 586 14.64 27.94 26.44
C ASN A 586 13.78 27.18 27.46
N ILE A 587 13.42 25.95 27.18
CA ILE A 587 12.50 25.12 27.96
C ILE A 587 13.03 24.80 29.37
N ARG A 588 14.37 24.81 29.56
CA ARG A 588 15.00 24.54 30.87
C ARG A 588 14.82 25.71 31.85
N SER A 589 14.74 26.94 31.36
CA SER A 589 14.49 28.11 32.22
C SER A 589 13.03 28.21 32.65
N GLU A 590 12.09 27.69 31.88
CA GLU A 590 10.67 27.68 32.21
C GLU A 590 10.26 26.53 33.13
N ALA A 591 11.07 25.47 33.25
CA ALA A 591 10.81 24.33 34.15
C ALA A 591 11.02 24.64 35.63
N VAL A 592 11.58 25.80 36.01
CA VAL A 592 11.87 26.20 37.41
C VAL A 592 10.64 26.81 38.09
N GLY A 593 9.55 27.09 37.39
CA GLY A 593 8.29 27.54 37.98
C GLY A 593 7.46 26.39 38.57
N HIS A 594 7.82 25.82 39.70
CA HIS A 594 6.88 25.00 40.49
C HIS A 594 5.65 25.84 40.84
N PRO A 595 4.42 25.36 40.61
CA PRO A 595 3.28 25.99 41.25
C PRO A 595 3.47 25.81 42.76
N SER A 596 3.63 26.92 43.47
CA SER A 596 3.64 26.94 44.94
C SER A 596 2.37 26.23 45.42
N ALA A 597 2.55 25.20 46.27
CA ALA A 597 1.45 24.55 46.98
C ALA A 597 0.58 25.63 47.69
N PRO A 598 -0.74 25.49 47.71
CA PRO A 598 -1.59 26.42 48.44
C PRO A 598 -1.20 26.37 49.90
N LYS A 599 -0.77 27.52 50.44
CA LYS A 599 -0.55 27.68 51.87
C LYS A 599 -1.86 27.40 52.58
N GLY A 600 -1.90 26.32 53.34
CA GLY A 600 -2.99 26.03 54.24
C GLY A 600 -3.17 27.19 55.20
N GLY A 601 -4.33 27.83 55.14
CA GLY A 601 -4.80 28.76 56.15
C GLY A 601 -5.29 27.96 57.36
N THR A 602 -4.81 28.35 58.47
CA THR A 602 -5.22 27.92 59.82
C THR A 602 -6.71 28.13 60.08
#